data_f5382197d3c64a26d3cb3973e72e41d7
#
_entry.id   f5382197d3c64a26d3cb3973e72e41d7
#
_cell.length_a   1.000
_cell.length_b   1.000
_cell.length_c   1.000
_cell.angle_alpha   90.00
_cell.angle_beta   90.00
_cell.angle_gamma   90.00
#
_symmetry.space_group_name_H-M   'P 1'
#
loop_
_entity.id
_entity.type
_entity.pdbx_description
1 polymer ?
#
loop_
_entity_poly.entity_id
_entity_poly.type
_entity_poly.pdbx_seq_one_letter_code
_entity_poly.pdbx_strand_id
1 'polypeptide(L)'
;MRRLYLSIVFAVLGSLFLISWGLDKLVAEHVDVEENSELVLYKSLIEGFSQHLDDHPFSELEAIAQQLSLQYQILLSLEKIESVALPSSLHSELAQNGGLLLASESESYILKQLKQHPSILIQLQVPSEPKQDKKFDVLLTAILYFGVCGIIILWLLPLTRRLYLLTSTAAKIGEGNLEVRVPSSKYSYIRRLENSFNRMATQIEKLVADNKILARSLSHDIRTPMSCLRFGVEAALDTNDIDKKNTYINRMEAELTRMEDMTTAFLEYAGMERKGFNLNLESVNLNEFIQTITNDFQSLANQYNLQLSCQLLDKNIDYILDGHWSYQAIQNLLGNALQYAKTKVILSLCISAQNLKITIEDDGDGIPADKLDIIFNPFVKLDANRSREQGHFGLGLAISAKVMDWHNGKITASNSEHYSGACFTLIFPLK
;
A
#
# COMPACT_ATOMS: atom_id res chain seq x y z
N MET A 1 -6.20 -2.52 2.63
CA MET A 1 -6.33 -3.64 3.57
C MET A 1 -7.73 -3.72 4.19
N ARG A 2 -8.23 -2.68 4.91
CA ARG A 2 -9.56 -2.71 5.56
C ARG A 2 -10.74 -2.98 4.60
N ARG A 3 -10.72 -2.38 3.38
CA ARG A 3 -11.75 -2.61 2.34
C ARG A 3 -11.68 -4.01 1.72
N LEU A 4 -10.50 -4.58 1.60
CA LEU A 4 -10.29 -5.95 1.12
C LEU A 4 -10.85 -6.95 2.15
N TYR A 5 -10.49 -6.78 3.43
CA TYR A 5 -10.97 -7.61 4.51
C TYR A 5 -12.51 -7.54 4.63
N LEU A 6 -13.09 -6.33 4.59
CA LEU A 6 -14.53 -6.14 4.59
C LEU A 6 -15.23 -6.80 3.39
N SER A 7 -14.64 -6.73 2.18
CA SER A 7 -15.23 -7.36 0.99
C SER A 7 -15.16 -8.89 1.05
N ILE A 8 -14.11 -9.48 1.64
CA ILE A 8 -14.04 -10.95 1.89
C ILE A 8 -15.13 -11.36 2.87
N VAL A 9 -15.20 -10.68 4.01
CA VAL A 9 -16.20 -10.98 5.05
C VAL A 9 -17.61 -10.83 4.48
N PHE A 10 -17.89 -9.77 3.72
CA PHE A 10 -19.20 -9.58 3.08
C PHE A 10 -19.50 -10.66 2.01
N ALA A 11 -18.52 -11.05 1.20
CA ALA A 11 -18.70 -12.09 0.19
C ALA A 11 -18.99 -13.45 0.83
N VAL A 12 -18.25 -13.82 1.89
CA VAL A 12 -18.45 -15.10 2.60
C VAL A 12 -19.74 -15.10 3.40
N LEU A 13 -20.00 -14.06 4.21
CA LEU A 13 -21.24 -13.99 4.99
C LEU A 13 -22.48 -13.84 4.09
N GLY A 14 -22.38 -13.04 3.02
CA GLY A 14 -23.46 -12.88 2.06
C GLY A 14 -23.77 -14.17 1.29
N SER A 15 -22.75 -14.95 0.90
CA SER A 15 -22.96 -16.24 0.24
C SER A 15 -23.58 -17.27 1.19
N LEU A 16 -23.10 -17.35 2.44
CA LEU A 16 -23.67 -18.22 3.46
C LEU A 16 -25.13 -17.86 3.73
N PHE A 17 -25.43 -16.57 3.88
CA PHE A 17 -26.79 -16.09 4.11
C PHE A 17 -27.72 -16.40 2.94
N LEU A 18 -27.33 -16.10 1.69
CA LEU A 18 -28.12 -16.33 0.51
C LEU A 18 -28.41 -17.83 0.30
N ILE A 19 -27.41 -18.67 0.55
CA ILE A 19 -27.55 -20.12 0.38
C ILE A 19 -28.39 -20.70 1.52
N SER A 20 -28.19 -20.27 2.78
CA SER A 20 -29.02 -20.68 3.91
C SER A 20 -30.47 -20.24 3.73
N TRP A 21 -30.72 -18.99 3.31
CA TRP A 21 -32.06 -18.49 3.04
C TRP A 21 -32.75 -19.23 1.89
N GLY A 22 -31.99 -19.54 0.81
CA GLY A 22 -32.51 -20.32 -0.31
C GLY A 22 -32.87 -21.76 0.09
N LEU A 23 -32.08 -22.38 0.96
CA LEU A 23 -32.33 -23.70 1.54
C LEU A 23 -33.56 -23.70 2.44
N ASP A 24 -33.65 -22.76 3.40
CA ASP A 24 -34.78 -22.62 4.29
C ASP A 24 -36.09 -22.47 3.48
N LYS A 25 -36.09 -21.70 2.40
CA LYS A 25 -37.26 -21.52 1.54
C LYS A 25 -37.65 -22.77 0.78
N LEU A 26 -36.66 -23.54 0.29
CA LEU A 26 -36.90 -24.82 -0.39
C LEU A 26 -37.42 -25.92 0.57
N VAL A 27 -36.90 -25.96 1.80
CA VAL A 27 -37.32 -26.91 2.84
C VAL A 27 -38.68 -26.54 3.39
N ALA A 28 -38.93 -25.24 3.67
CA ALA A 28 -40.20 -24.76 4.21
C ALA A 28 -41.39 -25.03 3.24
N GLU A 29 -41.17 -24.94 1.93
CA GLU A 29 -42.20 -25.26 0.94
C GLU A 29 -42.60 -26.75 0.91
N HIS A 30 -41.80 -27.66 1.49
CA HIS A 30 -42.04 -29.12 1.44
C HIS A 30 -42.38 -29.76 2.81
N VAL A 31 -42.17 -29.11 3.93
CA VAL A 31 -42.27 -29.73 5.27
C VAL A 31 -43.46 -29.22 6.11
N ASP A 32 -43.92 -27.99 5.96
CA ASP A 32 -44.79 -27.36 6.97
C ASP A 32 -46.30 -27.65 6.86
N VAL A 33 -46.82 -28.37 5.87
CA VAL A 33 -48.27 -28.47 5.67
C VAL A 33 -48.85 -29.85 6.06
N GLU A 34 -48.08 -30.92 6.04
CA GLU A 34 -48.61 -32.27 6.25
C GLU A 34 -48.55 -32.78 7.71
N GLU A 35 -47.49 -32.47 8.45
CA GLU A 35 -47.18 -33.12 9.74
C GLU A 35 -48.18 -32.85 10.86
N ASN A 36 -48.76 -31.66 10.95
CA ASN A 36 -49.69 -31.29 12.02
C ASN A 36 -51.15 -31.70 11.75
N SER A 37 -51.55 -31.80 10.49
CA SER A 37 -52.93 -32.11 10.12
C SER A 37 -53.25 -33.61 10.24
N GLU A 38 -52.32 -34.50 9.86
CA GLU A 38 -52.52 -35.96 9.97
C GLU A 38 -52.54 -36.44 11.41
N LEU A 39 -51.63 -35.96 12.26
CA LEU A 39 -51.58 -36.32 13.68
C LEU A 39 -52.87 -35.91 14.43
N VAL A 40 -53.42 -34.74 14.09
CA VAL A 40 -54.71 -34.26 14.66
C VAL A 40 -55.84 -35.17 14.21
N LEU A 41 -55.83 -35.66 12.92
CA LEU A 41 -56.81 -36.60 12.42
C LEU A 41 -56.76 -37.93 13.17
N TYR A 42 -55.58 -38.53 13.36
CA TYR A 42 -55.41 -39.79 14.09
C TYR A 42 -55.79 -39.67 15.57
N LYS A 43 -55.50 -38.54 16.20
CA LYS A 43 -55.95 -38.22 17.58
C LYS A 43 -57.47 -38.10 17.69
N SER A 44 -58.13 -37.56 16.67
CA SER A 44 -59.58 -37.46 16.64
C SER A 44 -60.23 -38.82 16.36
N LEU A 45 -59.61 -39.65 15.50
CA LEU A 45 -60.09 -41.02 15.22
C LEU A 45 -60.02 -41.91 16.45
N ILE A 46 -58.91 -41.90 17.19
CA ILE A 46 -58.79 -42.72 18.42
C ILE A 46 -59.78 -42.30 19.47
N GLU A 47 -60.10 -40.98 19.56
CA GLU A 47 -61.12 -40.47 20.47
C GLU A 47 -62.51 -41.04 20.11
N GLY A 48 -62.88 -40.98 18.84
CA GLY A 48 -64.12 -41.53 18.32
C GLY A 48 -64.23 -43.07 18.54
N PHE A 49 -63.14 -43.80 18.28
CA PHE A 49 -63.09 -45.23 18.50
C PHE A 49 -63.16 -45.58 19.98
N SER A 50 -62.54 -44.84 20.88
CA SER A 50 -62.62 -45.08 22.28
C SER A 50 -64.02 -44.88 22.83
N GLN A 51 -64.73 -43.82 22.36
CA GLN A 51 -66.14 -43.64 22.75
C GLN A 51 -67.02 -44.75 22.25
N HIS A 52 -66.89 -45.21 20.99
CA HIS A 52 -67.69 -46.29 20.46
C HIS A 52 -67.45 -47.62 21.14
N LEU A 53 -66.22 -47.90 21.55
CA LEU A 53 -65.85 -49.10 22.29
C LEU A 53 -66.32 -49.03 23.76
N ASP A 54 -66.33 -47.89 24.36
CA ASP A 54 -66.83 -47.70 25.78
C ASP A 54 -68.34 -48.00 25.90
N ASP A 55 -69.12 -47.85 24.83
CA ASP A 55 -70.59 -48.14 24.84
C ASP A 55 -70.94 -49.62 24.78
N HIS A 56 -69.94 -50.52 24.65
CA HIS A 56 -70.18 -51.96 24.46
C HIS A 56 -69.59 -52.83 25.58
N PRO A 57 -70.18 -54.04 25.83
CA PRO A 57 -69.68 -54.89 26.89
C PRO A 57 -68.35 -55.54 26.52
N PHE A 58 -67.54 -55.87 27.55
CA PHE A 58 -66.20 -56.44 27.39
C PHE A 58 -66.07 -57.62 26.43
N SER A 59 -67.12 -58.49 26.34
CA SER A 59 -67.15 -59.67 25.46
C SER A 59 -67.19 -59.36 23.97
N GLU A 60 -67.55 -58.13 23.59
CA GLU A 60 -67.75 -57.75 22.19
C GLU A 60 -66.63 -56.79 21.71
N LEU A 61 -65.78 -56.26 22.61
CA LEU A 61 -64.79 -55.24 22.30
C LEU A 61 -63.79 -55.66 21.22
N GLU A 62 -63.34 -56.91 21.22
CA GLU A 62 -62.38 -57.43 20.26
C GLU A 62 -62.97 -57.58 18.88
N ALA A 63 -64.23 -58.01 18.78
CA ALA A 63 -64.97 -58.15 17.49
C ALA A 63 -65.22 -56.75 16.88
N ILE A 64 -65.57 -55.76 17.71
CA ILE A 64 -65.84 -54.40 17.28
C ILE A 64 -64.53 -53.74 16.87
N ALA A 65 -63.44 -53.92 17.60
CA ALA A 65 -62.12 -53.36 17.25
C ALA A 65 -61.67 -53.96 15.87
N GLN A 66 -61.87 -55.24 15.62
CA GLN A 66 -61.57 -55.84 14.32
C GLN A 66 -62.49 -55.30 13.21
N GLN A 67 -63.75 -55.10 13.49
CA GLN A 67 -64.66 -54.45 12.54
C GLN A 67 -64.26 -53.02 12.18
N LEU A 68 -63.89 -52.19 13.16
CA LEU A 68 -63.42 -50.87 12.95
C LEU A 68 -62.09 -50.85 12.19
N SER A 69 -61.18 -51.76 12.52
CA SER A 69 -59.93 -51.92 11.78
C SER A 69 -60.13 -52.19 10.29
N LEU A 70 -61.05 -53.08 9.98
CA LEU A 70 -61.39 -53.43 8.57
C LEU A 70 -62.16 -52.31 7.85
N GLN A 71 -63.08 -51.64 8.56
CA GLN A 71 -63.88 -50.55 7.99
C GLN A 71 -63.07 -49.31 7.64
N TYR A 72 -62.13 -48.98 8.46
CA TYR A 72 -61.32 -47.78 8.28
C TYR A 72 -59.91 -48.06 7.68
N GLN A 73 -59.61 -49.33 7.41
CA GLN A 73 -58.31 -49.78 6.86
C GLN A 73 -57.12 -49.33 7.71
N ILE A 74 -57.28 -49.38 9.02
CA ILE A 74 -56.28 -49.00 9.99
C ILE A 74 -55.95 -50.16 10.92
N LEU A 75 -54.75 -50.27 11.41
CA LEU A 75 -54.35 -51.25 12.38
C LEU A 75 -54.77 -50.76 13.79
N LEU A 76 -55.89 -51.38 14.27
CA LEU A 76 -56.41 -51.13 15.59
C LEU A 76 -56.33 -52.45 16.38
N SER A 77 -55.70 -52.43 17.56
CA SER A 77 -55.55 -53.52 18.47
C SER A 77 -55.96 -53.15 19.91
N LEU A 78 -56.39 -54.12 20.67
CA LEU A 78 -56.66 -53.94 22.09
C LEU A 78 -55.58 -54.66 22.89
N GLU A 79 -54.98 -53.91 23.80
CA GLU A 79 -53.90 -54.40 24.67
C GLU A 79 -54.29 -54.24 26.15
N LYS A 80 -53.85 -55.14 27.02
CA LYS A 80 -54.01 -54.97 28.44
C LYS A 80 -53.00 -53.97 28.95
N ILE A 81 -53.39 -53.11 29.89
CA ILE A 81 -52.52 -52.11 30.47
C ILE A 81 -51.28 -52.73 31.10
N GLU A 82 -51.39 -53.96 31.60
CA GLU A 82 -50.28 -54.71 32.22
C GLU A 82 -49.28 -55.25 31.19
N SER A 83 -49.64 -55.36 29.89
CA SER A 83 -48.76 -55.83 28.85
C SER A 83 -47.87 -54.72 28.27
N VAL A 84 -48.18 -53.45 28.52
CA VAL A 84 -47.43 -52.29 28.01
C VAL A 84 -46.58 -51.70 29.13
N ALA A 85 -45.26 -51.82 28.98
CA ALA A 85 -44.29 -51.28 29.96
C ALA A 85 -44.15 -49.75 29.83
N LEU A 86 -45.04 -49.01 30.48
CA LEU A 86 -45.03 -47.56 30.49
C LEU A 86 -44.54 -47.01 31.82
N PRO A 87 -43.73 -45.94 31.81
CA PRO A 87 -43.40 -45.21 33.04
C PRO A 87 -44.66 -44.65 33.72
N SER A 88 -44.69 -44.68 35.03
CA SER A 88 -45.87 -44.22 35.82
C SER A 88 -46.23 -42.73 35.58
N SER A 89 -45.29 -41.93 35.12
CA SER A 89 -45.52 -40.52 34.75
C SER A 89 -46.40 -40.34 33.52
N LEU A 90 -46.45 -41.34 32.59
CA LEU A 90 -47.21 -41.28 31.35
C LEU A 90 -48.63 -41.89 31.48
N HIS A 91 -48.92 -42.57 32.56
CA HIS A 91 -50.26 -43.13 32.81
C HIS A 91 -51.37 -42.05 32.84
N SER A 92 -51.07 -40.86 33.27
CA SER A 92 -52.03 -39.75 33.29
C SER A 92 -52.38 -39.24 31.88
N GLU A 93 -51.50 -39.42 30.92
CA GLU A 93 -51.69 -39.00 29.52
C GLU A 93 -52.53 -39.97 28.69
N LEU A 94 -52.57 -41.27 29.09
CA LEU A 94 -53.41 -42.29 28.43
C LEU A 94 -54.91 -41.96 28.54
N ALA A 95 -55.34 -41.29 29.60
CA ALA A 95 -56.74 -40.91 29.81
C ALA A 95 -57.10 -39.55 29.19
N GLN A 96 -56.12 -38.78 28.71
CA GLN A 96 -56.38 -37.46 28.12
C GLN A 96 -56.96 -37.59 26.73
N ASN A 97 -57.59 -36.52 26.21
CA ASN A 97 -58.13 -36.45 24.85
C ASN A 97 -57.00 -36.61 23.81
N GLY A 98 -57.17 -37.56 22.91
CA GLY A 98 -56.20 -37.89 21.87
C GLY A 98 -55.18 -38.95 22.25
N GLY A 99 -55.13 -39.43 23.53
CA GLY A 99 -54.22 -40.50 23.97
C GLY A 99 -52.74 -40.13 23.94
N LEU A 100 -51.87 -41.10 24.20
CA LEU A 100 -50.41 -40.98 24.24
C LEU A 100 -49.80 -41.49 22.92
N LEU A 101 -49.07 -40.64 22.24
CA LEU A 101 -48.29 -41.00 21.03
C LEU A 101 -46.97 -41.65 21.45
N LEU A 102 -46.74 -42.88 21.05
CA LEU A 102 -45.46 -43.56 21.19
C LEU A 102 -44.82 -43.71 19.80
N ALA A 103 -43.65 -43.18 19.62
CA ALA A 103 -42.88 -43.31 18.40
C ALA A 103 -41.61 -44.14 18.62
N SER A 104 -41.39 -45.15 17.81
CA SER A 104 -40.17 -45.95 17.72
C SER A 104 -39.51 -45.73 16.34
N GLU A 105 -38.25 -46.17 16.14
CA GLU A 105 -37.56 -46.05 14.88
C GLU A 105 -38.28 -46.66 13.65
N SER A 106 -39.16 -47.59 13.90
CA SER A 106 -39.86 -48.33 12.82
C SER A 106 -41.38 -48.16 12.84
N GLU A 107 -41.98 -47.83 13.95
CA GLU A 107 -43.44 -47.81 14.13
C GLU A 107 -43.84 -46.70 15.09
N SER A 108 -44.99 -46.08 14.83
CA SER A 108 -45.58 -45.08 15.71
C SER A 108 -47.03 -45.52 16.04
N TYR A 109 -47.41 -45.45 17.32
CA TYR A 109 -48.79 -45.77 17.75
C TYR A 109 -49.32 -44.77 18.72
N ILE A 110 -50.62 -44.58 18.67
CA ILE A 110 -51.34 -43.82 19.69
C ILE A 110 -52.02 -44.82 20.64
N LEU A 111 -51.74 -44.72 21.93
CA LEU A 111 -52.36 -45.50 22.96
C LEU A 111 -53.37 -44.64 23.69
N LYS A 112 -54.59 -45.23 23.91
CA LYS A 112 -55.62 -44.59 24.70
C LYS A 112 -56.30 -45.57 25.62
N GLN A 113 -56.55 -45.17 26.88
CA GLN A 113 -57.26 -45.96 27.88
C GLN A 113 -58.77 -45.81 27.70
N LEU A 114 -59.51 -46.95 27.72
CA LEU A 114 -60.97 -46.94 27.73
C LEU A 114 -61.47 -46.48 29.11
N LYS A 115 -62.49 -45.60 29.11
CA LYS A 115 -63.07 -45.05 30.37
C LYS A 115 -63.86 -46.03 31.16
N GLN A 116 -64.64 -46.88 30.46
CA GLN A 116 -65.50 -47.96 31.11
C GLN A 116 -64.73 -49.24 31.38
N HIS A 117 -63.62 -49.46 30.66
CA HIS A 117 -62.75 -50.61 30.81
C HIS A 117 -61.30 -50.22 31.04
N PRO A 118 -60.96 -49.70 32.24
CA PRO A 118 -59.65 -49.08 32.48
C PRO A 118 -58.45 -50.04 32.43
N SER A 119 -58.68 -51.35 32.36
CA SER A 119 -57.63 -52.36 32.20
C SER A 119 -57.25 -52.59 30.70
N ILE A 120 -57.97 -51.94 29.75
CA ILE A 120 -57.73 -52.08 28.29
C ILE A 120 -57.27 -50.77 27.70
N LEU A 121 -56.28 -50.92 26.81
CA LEU A 121 -55.76 -49.83 25.99
C LEU A 121 -56.11 -50.07 24.56
N ILE A 122 -56.54 -49.07 23.80
CA ILE A 122 -56.62 -49.04 22.39
C ILE A 122 -55.27 -48.62 21.83
N GLN A 123 -54.71 -49.39 20.92
CA GLN A 123 -53.54 -49.10 20.19
C GLN A 123 -53.89 -48.85 18.70
N LEU A 124 -53.68 -47.66 18.26
CA LEU A 124 -53.84 -47.25 16.87
C LEU A 124 -52.46 -47.05 16.21
N GLN A 125 -52.16 -47.87 15.23
CA GLN A 125 -50.89 -47.69 14.47
C GLN A 125 -51.01 -46.49 13.55
N VAL A 126 -50.09 -45.55 13.70
CA VAL A 126 -49.95 -44.39 12.79
C VAL A 126 -48.92 -44.77 11.76
N PRO A 127 -49.19 -44.57 10.46
CA PRO A 127 -48.16 -44.78 9.42
C PRO A 127 -46.90 -44.02 9.77
N SER A 128 -45.80 -44.73 9.84
CA SER A 128 -44.49 -44.04 10.03
C SER A 128 -44.20 -43.22 8.78
N GLU A 129 -43.78 -41.96 9.01
CA GLU A 129 -43.38 -41.12 7.90
C GLU A 129 -42.35 -41.82 7.01
N PRO A 130 -42.42 -41.61 5.68
CA PRO A 130 -41.43 -42.14 4.77
C PRO A 130 -40.05 -41.58 5.20
N LYS A 131 -39.08 -42.49 5.48
CA LYS A 131 -37.70 -42.12 5.81
C LYS A 131 -37.22 -41.06 4.82
N GLN A 132 -37.06 -39.86 5.31
CA GLN A 132 -36.52 -38.72 4.55
C GLN A 132 -35.29 -39.20 3.78
N ASP A 133 -35.27 -38.99 2.46
CA ASP A 133 -34.27 -39.57 1.58
C ASP A 133 -32.92 -38.91 1.86
N LYS A 134 -32.09 -39.50 2.75
CA LYS A 134 -30.76 -39.02 3.13
C LYS A 134 -29.91 -38.62 1.94
N LYS A 135 -30.22 -39.13 0.74
CA LYS A 135 -29.55 -38.78 -0.51
C LYS A 135 -29.85 -37.35 -0.95
N PHE A 136 -31.07 -36.85 -0.68
CA PHE A 136 -31.45 -35.48 -1.02
C PHE A 136 -30.71 -34.47 -0.12
N ASP A 137 -30.62 -34.75 1.15
CA ASP A 137 -29.88 -33.88 2.13
C ASP A 137 -28.39 -33.83 1.81
N VAL A 138 -27.80 -34.95 1.44
CA VAL A 138 -26.37 -35.01 1.02
C VAL A 138 -26.17 -34.24 -0.27
N LEU A 139 -27.06 -34.32 -1.26
CA LEU A 139 -26.97 -33.56 -2.49
C LEU A 139 -27.09 -32.06 -2.25
N LEU A 140 -28.01 -31.65 -1.39
CA LEU A 140 -28.26 -30.26 -1.03
C LEU A 140 -27.04 -29.66 -0.31
N THR A 141 -26.47 -30.39 0.64
CA THR A 141 -25.25 -30.04 1.36
C THR A 141 -24.05 -29.91 0.40
N ALA A 142 -23.93 -30.84 -0.56
CA ALA A 142 -22.87 -30.77 -1.57
C ALA A 142 -23.00 -29.54 -2.46
N ILE A 143 -24.20 -29.19 -2.92
CA ILE A 143 -24.45 -27.97 -3.71
C ILE A 143 -24.08 -26.72 -2.92
N LEU A 144 -24.39 -26.68 -1.61
CA LEU A 144 -24.01 -25.60 -0.70
C LEU A 144 -22.48 -25.41 -0.68
N TYR A 145 -21.73 -26.46 -0.38
CA TYR A 145 -20.27 -26.41 -0.29
C TYR A 145 -19.62 -26.01 -1.62
N PHE A 146 -20.03 -26.63 -2.73
CA PHE A 146 -19.50 -26.30 -4.06
C PHE A 146 -19.85 -24.86 -4.48
N GLY A 147 -21.06 -24.38 -4.14
CA GLY A 147 -21.47 -23.01 -4.40
C GLY A 147 -20.62 -21.99 -3.64
N VAL A 148 -20.41 -22.19 -2.34
CA VAL A 148 -19.55 -21.33 -1.51
C VAL A 148 -18.11 -21.34 -2.01
N CYS A 149 -17.54 -22.53 -2.26
CA CYS A 149 -16.19 -22.66 -2.81
C CYS A 149 -16.04 -21.95 -4.16
N GLY A 150 -17.03 -22.11 -5.05
CA GLY A 150 -17.03 -21.44 -6.36
C GLY A 150 -17.03 -19.92 -6.26
N ILE A 151 -17.85 -19.34 -5.37
CA ILE A 151 -17.90 -17.90 -5.13
C ILE A 151 -16.58 -17.39 -4.56
N ILE A 152 -15.98 -18.10 -3.60
CA ILE A 152 -14.68 -17.72 -3.02
C ILE A 152 -13.59 -17.76 -4.08
N ILE A 153 -13.51 -18.81 -4.90
CA ILE A 153 -12.54 -18.92 -5.99
C ILE A 153 -12.72 -17.79 -7.00
N LEU A 154 -13.93 -17.54 -7.45
CA LEU A 154 -14.24 -16.46 -8.41
C LEU A 154 -13.81 -15.09 -7.88
N TRP A 155 -13.98 -14.86 -6.59
CA TRP A 155 -13.59 -13.62 -5.92
C TRP A 155 -12.06 -13.52 -5.74
N LEU A 156 -11.38 -14.65 -5.48
CA LEU A 156 -9.93 -14.69 -5.24
C LEU A 156 -9.09 -14.58 -6.53
N LEU A 157 -9.64 -15.04 -7.66
CA LEU A 157 -8.95 -15.03 -8.97
C LEU A 157 -8.39 -13.65 -9.39
N PRO A 158 -9.14 -12.52 -9.32
CA PRO A 158 -8.61 -11.22 -9.70
C PRO A 158 -7.51 -10.75 -8.74
N LEU A 159 -7.56 -11.11 -7.45
CA LEU A 159 -6.54 -10.77 -6.47
C LEU A 159 -5.24 -11.52 -6.76
N THR A 160 -5.31 -12.84 -6.97
CA THR A 160 -4.12 -13.67 -7.25
C THR A 160 -3.43 -13.27 -8.55
N ARG A 161 -4.21 -12.97 -9.61
CA ARG A 161 -3.67 -12.43 -10.87
C ARG A 161 -2.92 -11.11 -10.67
N ARG A 162 -3.44 -10.20 -9.86
CA ARG A 162 -2.80 -8.91 -9.56
C ARG A 162 -1.53 -9.08 -8.74
N LEU A 163 -1.52 -9.96 -7.75
CA LEU A 163 -0.32 -10.28 -6.97
C LEU A 163 0.76 -10.94 -7.85
N TYR A 164 0.37 -11.87 -8.71
CA TYR A 164 1.30 -12.49 -9.67
C TYR A 164 1.92 -11.45 -10.61
N LEU A 165 1.11 -10.51 -11.13
CA LEU A 165 1.62 -9.43 -11.98
C LEU A 165 2.62 -8.53 -11.24
N LEU A 166 2.34 -8.23 -9.97
CA LEU A 166 3.24 -7.43 -9.14
C LEU A 166 4.56 -8.15 -8.87
N THR A 167 4.52 -9.45 -8.54
CA THR A 167 5.74 -10.25 -8.33
C THR A 167 6.55 -10.43 -9.61
N SER A 168 5.89 -10.68 -10.76
CA SER A 168 6.58 -10.81 -12.04
C SER A 168 7.21 -9.49 -12.50
N THR A 169 6.55 -8.34 -12.24
CA THR A 169 7.12 -7.03 -12.51
C THR A 169 8.31 -6.73 -11.60
N ALA A 170 8.23 -7.11 -10.31
CA ALA A 170 9.34 -6.97 -9.38
C ALA A 170 10.57 -7.79 -9.81
N ALA A 171 10.36 -9.02 -10.29
CA ALA A 171 11.43 -9.85 -10.83
C ALA A 171 12.12 -9.19 -12.03
N LYS A 172 11.35 -8.64 -12.99
CA LYS A 172 11.90 -7.93 -14.16
C LYS A 172 12.71 -6.69 -13.77
N ILE A 173 12.27 -5.94 -12.75
CA ILE A 173 13.03 -4.81 -12.22
C ILE A 173 14.34 -5.31 -11.58
N GLY A 174 14.32 -6.44 -10.85
CA GLY A 174 15.51 -7.08 -10.28
C GLY A 174 16.50 -7.56 -11.34
N GLU A 175 16.03 -7.96 -12.51
CA GLU A 175 16.83 -8.32 -13.69
C GLU A 175 17.41 -7.11 -14.45
N GLY A 176 17.09 -5.88 -13.99
CA GLY A 176 17.61 -4.64 -14.56
C GLY A 176 16.66 -3.92 -15.53
N ASN A 177 15.47 -4.46 -15.80
CA ASN A 177 14.47 -3.75 -16.61
C ASN A 177 13.67 -2.78 -15.73
N LEU A 178 14.21 -1.58 -15.55
CA LEU A 178 13.69 -0.57 -14.63
C LEU A 178 12.48 0.22 -15.17
N GLU A 179 12.21 0.13 -16.48
CA GLU A 179 11.11 0.86 -17.11
C GLU A 179 9.74 0.21 -16.90
N VAL A 180 9.73 -1.08 -16.54
CA VAL A 180 8.49 -1.84 -16.38
C VAL A 180 7.70 -1.34 -15.16
N ARG A 181 6.38 -1.18 -15.34
CA ARG A 181 5.43 -0.75 -14.29
C ARG A 181 4.25 -1.71 -14.21
N VAL A 182 3.68 -1.80 -13.02
CA VAL A 182 2.41 -2.52 -12.83
C VAL A 182 1.27 -1.63 -13.33
N PRO A 183 0.43 -2.13 -14.29
CA PRO A 183 -0.70 -1.36 -14.78
C PRO A 183 -1.72 -1.16 -13.66
N SER A 184 -1.94 0.10 -13.26
CA SER A 184 -2.89 0.44 -12.22
C SER A 184 -4.33 0.39 -12.77
N SER A 185 -5.23 -0.29 -12.06
CA SER A 185 -6.64 -0.33 -12.38
C SER A 185 -7.47 0.44 -11.34
N LYS A 186 -8.50 1.17 -11.82
CA LYS A 186 -9.42 1.89 -10.91
C LYS A 186 -10.15 0.94 -9.95
N TYR A 187 -10.33 -0.31 -10.33
CA TYR A 187 -11.07 -1.35 -9.60
C TYR A 187 -10.16 -2.33 -8.83
N SER A 188 -8.82 -2.08 -8.76
CA SER A 188 -7.91 -2.97 -8.05
C SER A 188 -8.06 -2.82 -6.54
N TYR A 189 -8.27 -3.95 -5.85
CA TYR A 189 -8.30 -4.02 -4.38
C TYR A 189 -6.95 -3.65 -3.75
N ILE A 190 -5.84 -3.82 -4.49
CA ILE A 190 -4.46 -3.53 -4.06
C ILE A 190 -3.88 -2.26 -4.70
N ARG A 191 -4.73 -1.36 -5.21
CA ARG A 191 -4.30 -0.14 -5.91
C ARG A 191 -3.27 0.69 -5.14
N ARG A 192 -3.41 0.79 -3.81
CA ARG A 192 -2.43 1.51 -2.98
C ARG A 192 -1.05 0.85 -3.04
N LEU A 193 -1.00 -0.47 -3.04
CA LEU A 193 0.23 -1.24 -3.16
C LEU A 193 0.84 -1.09 -4.55
N GLU A 194 0.03 -1.20 -5.62
CA GLU A 194 0.46 -0.98 -7.01
C GLU A 194 1.07 0.43 -7.20
N ASN A 195 0.41 1.48 -6.67
CA ASN A 195 0.92 2.84 -6.74
C ASN A 195 2.19 3.06 -5.92
N SER A 196 2.29 2.45 -4.74
CA SER A 196 3.50 2.52 -3.91
C SER A 196 4.65 1.78 -4.56
N PHE A 197 4.39 0.62 -5.16
CA PHE A 197 5.36 -0.14 -5.94
C PHE A 197 5.87 0.66 -7.15
N ASN A 198 4.97 1.24 -7.94
CA ASN A 198 5.36 2.05 -9.12
C ASN A 198 6.17 3.28 -8.72
N ARG A 199 5.84 3.95 -7.60
CA ARG A 199 6.66 5.04 -7.05
C ARG A 199 8.06 4.57 -6.67
N MET A 200 8.16 3.45 -5.98
CA MET A 200 9.46 2.84 -5.64
C MET A 200 10.26 2.50 -6.90
N ALA A 201 9.61 1.89 -7.91
CA ALA A 201 10.25 1.57 -9.18
C ALA A 201 10.79 2.83 -9.89
N THR A 202 10.01 3.92 -9.91
CA THR A 202 10.45 5.20 -10.48
C THR A 202 11.63 5.81 -9.71
N GLN A 203 11.65 5.68 -8.38
CA GLN A 203 12.78 6.13 -7.57
C GLN A 203 14.03 5.31 -7.84
N ILE A 204 13.91 3.99 -7.95
CA ILE A 204 15.05 3.09 -8.28
C ILE A 204 15.59 3.42 -9.67
N GLU A 205 14.71 3.56 -10.67
CA GLU A 205 15.10 3.92 -12.04
C GLU A 205 15.89 5.23 -12.07
N LYS A 206 15.38 6.26 -11.37
CA LYS A 206 16.05 7.56 -11.25
C LYS A 206 17.42 7.41 -10.56
N LEU A 207 17.50 6.71 -9.43
CA LEU A 207 18.76 6.50 -8.70
C LEU A 207 19.80 5.77 -9.55
N VAL A 208 19.40 4.74 -10.30
CA VAL A 208 20.30 3.99 -11.18
C VAL A 208 20.75 4.86 -12.36
N ALA A 209 19.85 5.64 -12.96
CA ALA A 209 20.19 6.57 -14.05
C ALA A 209 21.16 7.67 -13.57
N ASP A 210 20.88 8.28 -12.42
CA ASP A 210 21.73 9.29 -11.81
C ASP A 210 23.13 8.70 -11.50
N ASN A 211 23.17 7.51 -10.90
CA ASN A 211 24.45 6.83 -10.58
C ASN A 211 25.25 6.47 -11.84
N LYS A 212 24.60 6.07 -12.93
CA LYS A 212 25.25 5.80 -14.21
C LYS A 212 25.84 7.09 -14.84
N ILE A 213 25.12 8.20 -14.76
CA ILE A 213 25.62 9.51 -15.22
C ILE A 213 26.82 9.91 -14.38
N LEU A 214 26.72 9.82 -13.04
CA LEU A 214 27.79 10.12 -12.10
C LEU A 214 29.06 9.31 -12.39
N ALA A 215 28.92 7.98 -12.53
CA ALA A 215 30.06 7.09 -12.80
C ALA A 215 30.74 7.40 -14.15
N ARG A 216 29.94 7.70 -15.19
CA ARG A 216 30.44 8.04 -16.52
C ARG A 216 31.16 9.37 -16.55
N SER A 217 30.57 10.40 -15.95
CA SER A 217 31.16 11.74 -15.89
C SER A 217 32.44 11.76 -15.05
N LEU A 218 32.41 11.10 -13.87
CA LEU A 218 33.60 10.96 -13.02
C LEU A 218 34.73 10.25 -13.74
N SER A 219 34.44 9.14 -14.44
CA SER A 219 35.45 8.39 -15.20
C SER A 219 36.09 9.23 -16.32
N HIS A 220 35.29 10.07 -16.98
CA HIS A 220 35.78 10.98 -18.02
C HIS A 220 36.67 12.07 -17.41
N ASP A 221 36.22 12.71 -16.33
CA ASP A 221 36.88 13.85 -15.72
C ASP A 221 38.16 13.44 -14.94
N ILE A 222 38.28 12.17 -14.47
CA ILE A 222 39.51 11.59 -13.92
C ILE A 222 40.54 11.27 -15.05
N ARG A 223 40.08 10.79 -16.20
CA ARG A 223 40.99 10.37 -17.28
C ARG A 223 41.84 11.51 -17.81
N THR A 224 41.29 12.72 -17.87
CA THR A 224 41.99 13.90 -18.39
C THR A 224 43.23 14.28 -17.54
N PRO A 225 43.10 14.54 -16.21
CA PRO A 225 44.27 14.87 -15.39
C PRO A 225 45.25 13.68 -15.30
N MET A 226 44.78 12.43 -15.28
CA MET A 226 45.68 11.27 -15.35
C MET A 226 46.54 11.26 -16.62
N SER A 227 45.95 11.65 -17.76
CA SER A 227 46.70 11.77 -19.01
C SER A 227 47.71 12.91 -18.97
N CYS A 228 47.35 14.05 -18.36
CA CYS A 228 48.27 15.18 -18.11
C CYS A 228 49.43 14.81 -17.18
N LEU A 229 49.15 14.10 -16.09
CA LEU A 229 50.17 13.56 -15.19
C LEU A 229 51.13 12.64 -15.93
N ARG A 230 50.64 11.70 -16.69
CA ARG A 230 51.45 10.75 -17.46
C ARG A 230 52.37 11.49 -18.46
N PHE A 231 51.80 12.46 -19.23
CA PHE A 231 52.57 13.28 -20.14
C PHE A 231 53.63 14.13 -19.39
N GLY A 232 53.27 14.72 -18.25
CA GLY A 232 54.18 15.47 -17.39
C GLY A 232 55.37 14.66 -16.90
N VAL A 233 55.11 13.39 -16.51
CA VAL A 233 56.18 12.44 -16.11
C VAL A 233 57.10 12.14 -17.29
N GLU A 234 56.52 11.76 -18.45
CA GLU A 234 57.30 11.45 -19.66
C GLU A 234 58.17 12.68 -20.08
N ALA A 235 57.56 13.87 -20.12
CA ALA A 235 58.26 15.12 -20.46
C ALA A 235 59.35 15.51 -19.47
N ALA A 236 59.10 15.29 -18.18
CA ALA A 236 60.09 15.57 -17.12
C ALA A 236 61.29 14.60 -17.14
N LEU A 237 61.07 13.38 -17.60
CA LEU A 237 62.14 12.36 -17.75
C LEU A 237 62.97 12.63 -19.01
N ASP A 238 62.37 13.13 -20.07
CA ASP A 238 63.04 13.35 -21.38
C ASP A 238 63.82 14.68 -21.46
N THR A 239 63.59 15.62 -20.50
CA THR A 239 64.31 16.90 -20.51
C THR A 239 65.46 16.92 -19.50
N ASN A 240 66.61 17.48 -19.91
CA ASN A 240 67.74 17.80 -19.03
C ASN A 240 67.69 19.25 -18.48
N ASP A 241 66.77 20.05 -18.96
CA ASP A 241 66.56 21.44 -18.53
C ASP A 241 65.81 21.45 -17.19
N ILE A 242 66.44 21.95 -16.13
CA ILE A 242 65.95 22.00 -14.76
C ILE A 242 64.68 22.87 -14.67
N ASP A 243 64.63 24.00 -15.34
CA ASP A 243 63.50 24.94 -15.28
C ASP A 243 62.25 24.34 -15.96
N LYS A 244 62.44 23.64 -17.07
CA LYS A 244 61.35 22.90 -17.72
C LYS A 244 60.86 21.72 -16.86
N LYS A 245 61.82 21.04 -16.23
CA LYS A 245 61.48 19.92 -15.28
C LYS A 245 60.63 20.41 -14.15
N ASN A 246 61.01 21.50 -13.50
CA ASN A 246 60.24 22.12 -12.45
C ASN A 246 58.85 22.58 -12.91
N THR A 247 58.79 23.13 -14.13
CA THR A 247 57.48 23.50 -14.75
C THR A 247 56.55 22.31 -14.94
N TYR A 248 57.06 21.14 -15.37
CA TYR A 248 56.26 19.94 -15.48
C TYR A 248 55.83 19.38 -14.13
N ILE A 249 56.70 19.40 -13.14
CA ILE A 249 56.41 18.97 -11.77
C ILE A 249 55.30 19.84 -11.16
N ASN A 250 55.41 21.16 -11.26
CA ASN A 250 54.39 22.08 -10.73
C ASN A 250 53.02 21.89 -11.43
N ARG A 251 53.02 21.60 -12.72
CA ARG A 251 51.78 21.27 -13.43
C ARG A 251 51.18 19.95 -12.95
N MET A 252 52.00 18.93 -12.68
CA MET A 252 51.52 17.66 -12.15
C MET A 252 50.96 17.84 -10.74
N GLU A 253 51.57 18.65 -9.89
CA GLU A 253 51.07 18.97 -8.55
C GLU A 253 49.72 19.67 -8.61
N ALA A 254 49.55 20.65 -9.52
CA ALA A 254 48.28 21.32 -9.75
C ALA A 254 47.17 20.34 -10.20
N GLU A 255 47.48 19.35 -11.09
CA GLU A 255 46.50 18.35 -11.52
C GLU A 255 46.17 17.32 -10.41
N LEU A 256 47.13 17.01 -9.50
CA LEU A 256 46.86 16.16 -8.33
C LEU A 256 45.91 16.88 -7.35
N THR A 257 46.19 18.12 -6.98
CA THR A 257 45.31 18.93 -6.13
C THR A 257 43.89 18.99 -6.70
N ARG A 258 43.78 19.17 -8.03
CA ARG A 258 42.52 19.19 -8.72
C ARG A 258 41.76 17.88 -8.63
N MET A 259 42.46 16.72 -8.71
CA MET A 259 41.83 15.42 -8.52
C MET A 259 41.35 15.21 -7.08
N GLU A 260 42.10 15.71 -6.09
CA GLU A 260 41.70 15.70 -4.67
C GLU A 260 40.43 16.52 -4.45
N ASP A 261 40.36 17.73 -4.98
CA ASP A 261 39.17 18.60 -4.90
C ASP A 261 37.95 17.93 -5.57
N MET A 262 38.16 17.31 -6.73
CA MET A 262 37.10 16.61 -7.44
C MET A 262 36.57 15.42 -6.65
N THR A 263 37.46 14.60 -6.05
CA THR A 263 37.03 13.44 -5.27
C THR A 263 36.30 13.88 -4.00
N THR A 264 36.77 14.96 -3.36
CA THR A 264 36.12 15.56 -2.17
C THR A 264 34.69 16.02 -2.53
N ALA A 265 34.52 16.83 -3.56
CA ALA A 265 33.20 17.31 -4.01
C ALA A 265 32.26 16.16 -4.42
N PHE A 266 32.82 15.11 -5.04
CA PHE A 266 32.05 13.91 -5.38
C PHE A 266 31.57 13.16 -4.13
N LEU A 267 32.45 12.97 -3.13
CA LEU A 267 32.10 12.27 -1.89
C LEU A 267 31.07 13.06 -1.07
N GLU A 268 31.17 14.38 -1.05
CA GLU A 268 30.17 15.25 -0.45
C GLU A 268 28.82 15.08 -1.14
N TYR A 269 28.78 15.19 -2.48
CA TYR A 269 27.55 15.01 -3.24
C TYR A 269 26.93 13.60 -3.03
N ALA A 270 27.75 12.55 -3.10
CA ALA A 270 27.31 11.15 -2.88
C ALA A 270 26.81 10.92 -1.44
N GLY A 271 27.43 11.59 -0.47
CA GLY A 271 27.01 11.59 0.94
C GLY A 271 25.61 12.21 1.15
N MET A 272 25.29 13.22 0.36
CA MET A 272 24.00 13.92 0.40
C MET A 272 22.82 13.08 -0.06
N GLU A 273 23.04 11.99 -0.81
CA GLU A 273 21.96 11.10 -1.28
C GLU A 273 21.48 10.09 -0.21
N ARG A 274 22.19 9.93 0.89
CA ARG A 274 21.81 8.99 1.96
C ARG A 274 20.52 9.47 2.64
N LYS A 275 19.48 8.67 2.62
CA LYS A 275 18.27 8.89 3.43
C LYS A 275 18.62 8.92 4.91
N GLY A 276 18.28 10.00 5.60
CA GLY A 276 18.53 10.17 7.03
C GLY A 276 19.46 11.33 7.35
N PHE A 277 19.75 12.17 6.38
CA PHE A 277 20.46 13.42 6.63
C PHE A 277 19.56 14.32 7.49
N ASN A 278 19.97 14.55 8.73
CA ASN A 278 19.29 15.47 9.63
C ASN A 278 19.94 16.84 9.48
N LEU A 279 19.18 17.82 8.98
CA LEU A 279 19.59 19.21 9.03
C LEU A 279 19.72 19.67 10.48
N ASN A 280 20.79 20.35 10.80
CA ASN A 280 20.94 21.08 12.06
C ASN A 280 20.28 22.47 11.93
N LEU A 281 18.94 22.48 12.06
CA LEU A 281 18.18 23.72 11.94
C LEU A 281 18.37 24.58 13.17
N GLU A 282 18.88 25.81 12.97
CA GLU A 282 19.14 26.81 14.01
C GLU A 282 18.58 28.18 13.60
N SER A 283 18.37 29.04 14.57
CA SER A 283 17.94 30.42 14.31
C SER A 283 19.15 31.26 13.91
N VAL A 284 19.16 31.75 12.67
CA VAL A 284 20.27 32.50 12.07
C VAL A 284 19.79 33.90 11.75
N ASN A 285 20.57 34.91 12.17
CA ASN A 285 20.35 36.30 11.76
C ASN A 285 20.75 36.46 10.29
N LEU A 286 19.77 36.74 9.43
CA LEU A 286 19.98 36.75 7.98
C LEU A 286 20.96 37.82 7.51
N ASN A 287 20.87 39.04 8.07
CA ASN A 287 21.76 40.12 7.67
C ASN A 287 23.22 39.84 8.05
N GLU A 288 23.46 39.36 9.27
CA GLU A 288 24.81 38.98 9.73
C GLU A 288 25.36 37.81 8.90
N PHE A 289 24.50 36.82 8.58
CA PHE A 289 24.87 35.66 7.79
C PHE A 289 25.33 36.04 6.39
N ILE A 290 24.56 36.86 5.68
CA ILE A 290 24.91 37.35 4.34
C ILE A 290 26.13 38.28 4.37
N GLN A 291 26.23 39.11 5.37
CA GLN A 291 27.40 39.99 5.53
C GLN A 291 28.69 39.19 5.74
N THR A 292 28.64 38.14 6.55
CA THR A 292 29.79 37.24 6.79
C THR A 292 30.21 36.58 5.49
N ILE A 293 29.26 35.98 4.73
CA ILE A 293 29.57 35.38 3.44
C ILE A 293 30.19 36.39 2.48
N THR A 294 29.62 37.59 2.40
CA THR A 294 30.15 38.64 1.52
C THR A 294 31.57 39.01 1.87
N ASN A 295 31.88 39.17 3.18
CA ASN A 295 33.23 39.50 3.67
C ASN A 295 34.24 38.39 3.34
N ASP A 296 33.85 37.10 3.51
CA ASP A 296 34.72 35.96 3.22
C ASP A 296 35.15 35.93 1.74
N PHE A 297 34.23 36.35 0.84
CA PHE A 297 34.51 36.38 -0.60
C PHE A 297 35.10 37.69 -1.12
N GLN A 298 35.24 38.73 -0.28
CA GLN A 298 35.77 40.04 -0.70
C GLN A 298 37.21 39.94 -1.21
N SER A 299 38.04 39.12 -0.57
CA SER A 299 39.42 38.88 -1.00
C SER A 299 39.49 38.27 -2.41
N LEU A 300 38.63 37.26 -2.67
CA LEU A 300 38.55 36.61 -3.97
C LEU A 300 38.02 37.57 -5.04
N ALA A 301 37.00 38.37 -4.75
CA ALA A 301 36.48 39.39 -5.65
C ALA A 301 37.57 40.41 -6.02
N ASN A 302 38.36 40.89 -5.03
CA ASN A 302 39.47 41.81 -5.28
C ASN A 302 40.56 41.19 -6.17
N GLN A 303 40.84 39.89 -6.00
CA GLN A 303 41.81 39.18 -6.84
C GLN A 303 41.37 39.12 -8.30
N TYR A 304 40.05 39.01 -8.56
CA TYR A 304 39.47 39.05 -9.89
C TYR A 304 39.18 40.48 -10.40
N ASN A 305 39.51 41.54 -9.63
CA ASN A 305 39.18 42.92 -9.93
C ASN A 305 37.67 43.17 -10.10
N LEU A 306 36.84 42.48 -9.31
CA LEU A 306 35.39 42.57 -9.34
C LEU A 306 34.86 43.35 -8.13
N GLN A 307 33.74 44.05 -8.33
CA GLN A 307 33.02 44.71 -7.27
C GLN A 307 31.98 43.73 -6.71
N LEU A 308 32.19 43.27 -5.46
CA LEU A 308 31.20 42.48 -4.71
C LEU A 308 30.46 43.37 -3.72
N SER A 309 29.13 43.34 -3.75
CA SER A 309 28.28 44.08 -2.83
C SER A 309 27.12 43.26 -2.33
N CYS A 310 26.59 43.57 -1.14
CA CYS A 310 25.37 42.93 -0.64
C CYS A 310 24.26 43.96 -0.40
N GLN A 311 23.03 43.56 -0.64
CA GLN A 311 21.81 44.30 -0.30
C GLN A 311 21.10 43.55 0.82
N LEU A 312 21.09 44.15 2.01
CA LEU A 312 20.54 43.58 3.23
C LEU A 312 19.10 44.04 3.44
N LEU A 313 18.40 43.40 4.36
CA LEU A 313 17.07 43.81 4.78
C LEU A 313 17.17 45.04 5.68
N ASP A 314 16.14 45.90 5.63
CA ASP A 314 16.07 47.11 6.51
C ASP A 314 16.02 46.73 7.99
N LYS A 315 15.52 45.53 8.31
CA LYS A 315 15.43 45.01 9.68
C LYS A 315 16.16 43.69 9.80
N ASN A 316 16.81 43.46 10.92
CA ASN A 316 17.37 42.16 11.27
C ASN A 316 16.21 41.18 11.48
N ILE A 317 16.27 40.08 10.78
CA ILE A 317 15.28 39.00 10.86
C ILE A 317 16.02 37.69 11.06
N ASP A 318 15.57 36.96 12.04
CA ASP A 318 16.05 35.58 12.29
C ASP A 318 15.21 34.60 11.49
N TYR A 319 15.88 33.63 10.88
CA TYR A 319 15.24 32.56 10.11
C TYR A 319 15.83 31.21 10.49
N ILE A 320 14.98 30.16 10.52
CA ILE A 320 15.39 28.81 10.88
C ILE A 320 15.91 28.10 9.65
N LEU A 321 17.21 27.87 9.58
CA LEU A 321 17.90 27.15 8.52
C LEU A 321 19.12 26.40 9.06
N ASP A 322 19.67 25.48 8.25
CA ASP A 322 21.00 24.92 8.54
C ASP A 322 22.08 25.89 8.03
N GLY A 323 22.75 26.52 8.95
CA GLY A 323 23.75 27.56 8.62
C GLY A 323 24.90 27.02 7.77
N HIS A 324 25.39 25.81 8.05
CA HIS A 324 26.50 25.19 7.32
C HIS A 324 26.12 24.89 5.86
N TRP A 325 25.03 24.19 5.63
CA TRP A 325 24.61 23.81 4.28
C TRP A 325 24.11 25.00 3.46
N SER A 326 23.44 25.96 4.11
CA SER A 326 23.02 27.19 3.44
C SER A 326 24.21 28.04 3.03
N TYR A 327 25.23 28.11 3.88
CA TYR A 327 26.52 28.78 3.56
C TYR A 327 27.15 28.13 2.33
N GLN A 328 27.26 26.81 2.30
CA GLN A 328 27.86 26.06 1.18
C GLN A 328 27.06 26.24 -0.13
N ALA A 329 25.72 26.28 -0.06
CA ALA A 329 24.89 26.55 -1.24
C ALA A 329 25.15 27.94 -1.81
N ILE A 330 25.22 28.99 -0.94
CA ILE A 330 25.48 30.35 -1.36
C ILE A 330 26.93 30.49 -1.88
N GLN A 331 27.89 29.86 -1.21
CA GLN A 331 29.29 29.82 -1.60
C GLN A 331 29.47 29.29 -3.02
N ASN A 332 28.80 28.20 -3.37
CA ASN A 332 28.82 27.60 -4.72
C ASN A 332 28.28 28.58 -5.78
N LEU A 333 27.17 29.27 -5.46
CA LEU A 333 26.56 30.24 -6.37
C LEU A 333 27.42 31.49 -6.52
N LEU A 334 27.96 32.00 -5.39
CA LEU A 334 28.80 33.20 -5.36
C LEU A 334 30.14 32.94 -6.07
N GLY A 335 30.74 31.75 -5.87
CA GLY A 335 31.92 31.33 -6.59
C GLY A 335 31.70 31.32 -8.11
N ASN A 336 30.59 30.78 -8.58
CA ASN A 336 30.22 30.83 -9.98
C ASN A 336 30.03 32.27 -10.47
N ALA A 337 29.29 33.11 -9.72
CA ALA A 337 29.06 34.49 -10.11
C ALA A 337 30.37 35.27 -10.25
N LEU A 338 31.28 35.14 -9.28
CA LEU A 338 32.60 35.82 -9.36
C LEU A 338 33.46 35.33 -10.53
N GLN A 339 33.29 34.09 -10.95
CA GLN A 339 34.03 33.53 -12.08
C GLN A 339 33.54 34.03 -13.44
N TYR A 340 32.22 34.25 -13.56
CA TYR A 340 31.61 34.60 -14.86
C TYR A 340 31.32 36.10 -14.96
N ALA A 341 31.34 36.84 -13.86
CA ALA A 341 31.16 38.28 -13.87
C ALA A 341 32.25 39.02 -14.69
N LYS A 342 31.88 40.16 -15.24
CA LYS A 342 32.79 41.07 -15.94
C LYS A 342 33.33 42.17 -15.02
N THR A 343 32.46 42.76 -14.20
CA THR A 343 32.84 43.89 -13.32
C THR A 343 32.20 43.80 -11.94
N LYS A 344 31.00 43.20 -11.77
CA LYS A 344 30.29 43.22 -10.50
C LYS A 344 29.44 41.99 -10.23
N VAL A 345 29.30 41.71 -8.92
CA VAL A 345 28.39 40.67 -8.38
C VAL A 345 27.61 41.28 -7.23
N ILE A 346 26.31 40.99 -7.18
CA ILE A 346 25.40 41.48 -6.14
C ILE A 346 24.71 40.29 -5.45
N LEU A 347 24.82 40.25 -4.13
CA LEU A 347 24.12 39.31 -3.26
C LEU A 347 22.98 40.04 -2.57
N SER A 348 21.73 39.71 -2.80
CA SER A 348 20.58 40.41 -2.25
C SER A 348 19.65 39.52 -1.45
N LEU A 349 19.12 40.08 -0.35
CA LEU A 349 18.10 39.51 0.49
C LEU A 349 16.75 40.17 0.20
N CYS A 350 15.72 39.39 0.04
CA CYS A 350 14.35 39.88 -0.08
C CYS A 350 13.38 38.96 0.66
N ILE A 351 12.45 39.53 1.41
CA ILE A 351 11.36 38.79 2.05
C ILE A 351 10.05 39.22 1.40
N SER A 352 9.32 38.28 0.90
CA SER A 352 7.93 38.43 0.46
C SER A 352 6.99 37.73 1.44
N ALA A 353 5.68 37.93 1.32
CA ALA A 353 4.68 37.42 2.29
C ALA A 353 4.80 35.92 2.60
N GLN A 354 5.37 35.11 1.72
CA GLN A 354 5.45 33.66 1.87
C GLN A 354 6.86 33.07 1.73
N ASN A 355 7.85 33.87 1.32
CA ASN A 355 9.17 33.34 0.99
C ASN A 355 10.29 34.30 1.36
N LEU A 356 11.39 33.74 1.88
CA LEU A 356 12.68 34.37 1.90
C LEU A 356 13.41 34.06 0.59
N LYS A 357 13.94 35.08 -0.08
CA LYS A 357 14.72 34.95 -1.31
C LYS A 357 16.14 35.45 -1.08
N ILE A 358 17.14 34.66 -1.44
CA ILE A 358 18.54 35.04 -1.52
C ILE A 358 18.89 34.99 -3.00
N THR A 359 19.24 36.13 -3.58
CA THR A 359 19.49 36.26 -5.01
C THR A 359 20.96 36.69 -5.22
N ILE A 360 21.64 36.02 -6.16
CA ILE A 360 22.98 36.29 -6.59
C ILE A 360 22.93 36.62 -8.07
N GLU A 361 23.35 37.86 -8.39
CA GLU A 361 23.35 38.38 -9.78
C GLU A 361 24.76 38.79 -10.17
N ASP A 362 25.12 38.45 -11.42
CA ASP A 362 26.35 38.87 -12.05
C ASP A 362 26.06 39.67 -13.35
N ASP A 363 27.10 40.30 -13.87
CA ASP A 363 27.07 41.03 -15.13
C ASP A 363 27.81 40.31 -16.29
N GLY A 364 27.87 38.97 -16.19
CA GLY A 364 28.50 38.10 -17.18
C GLY A 364 27.75 37.98 -18.49
N ASP A 365 28.00 36.89 -19.20
CA ASP A 365 27.35 36.59 -20.50
C ASP A 365 25.98 35.94 -20.33
N GLY A 366 25.55 35.62 -19.09
CA GLY A 366 24.28 34.96 -18.80
C GLY A 366 24.29 33.47 -19.14
N ILE A 367 23.10 32.86 -19.08
CA ILE A 367 22.89 31.44 -19.30
C ILE A 367 21.99 31.26 -20.53
N PRO A 368 22.37 30.40 -21.50
CA PRO A 368 21.49 30.08 -22.62
C PRO A 368 20.14 29.51 -22.14
N ALA A 369 19.04 29.97 -22.74
CA ALA A 369 17.70 29.64 -22.30
C ALA A 369 17.39 28.11 -22.32
N ASP A 370 17.98 27.38 -23.27
CA ASP A 370 17.86 25.92 -23.40
C ASP A 370 18.64 25.15 -22.33
N LYS A 371 19.47 25.84 -21.54
CA LYS A 371 20.30 25.25 -20.49
C LYS A 371 19.82 25.52 -19.07
N LEU A 372 18.91 26.47 -18.87
CA LEU A 372 18.44 26.90 -17.53
C LEU A 372 17.92 25.75 -16.67
N ASP A 373 17.24 24.77 -17.27
CA ASP A 373 16.66 23.62 -16.52
C ASP A 373 17.71 22.54 -16.21
N ILE A 374 18.76 22.42 -17.00
CA ILE A 374 19.73 21.33 -16.88
C ILE A 374 20.99 21.67 -16.08
N ILE A 375 21.27 22.97 -15.83
CA ILE A 375 22.49 23.40 -15.11
C ILE A 375 22.56 22.91 -13.67
N PHE A 376 21.42 22.55 -13.06
CA PHE A 376 21.34 21.99 -11.72
C PHE A 376 21.58 20.47 -11.68
N ASN A 377 21.71 19.82 -12.83
CA ASN A 377 22.08 18.42 -12.89
C ASN A 377 23.58 18.26 -12.61
N PRO A 378 24.00 17.22 -11.88
CA PRO A 378 25.42 17.02 -11.58
C PRO A 378 26.25 16.84 -12.84
N PHE A 379 27.48 17.38 -12.83
CA PHE A 379 28.46 17.33 -13.91
C PHE A 379 28.07 18.07 -15.20
N VAL A 380 27.03 18.88 -15.19
CA VAL A 380 26.70 19.76 -16.32
C VAL A 380 27.64 20.95 -16.32
N LYS A 381 28.29 21.19 -17.48
CA LYS A 381 29.17 22.31 -17.73
C LYS A 381 28.75 22.99 -19.04
N LEU A 382 28.59 24.31 -19.03
CA LEU A 382 28.22 25.07 -20.24
C LEU A 382 29.41 25.24 -21.18
N ASP A 383 30.62 25.50 -20.62
CA ASP A 383 31.88 25.64 -21.35
C ASP A 383 32.91 24.63 -20.83
N ALA A 384 33.16 23.59 -21.63
CA ALA A 384 34.10 22.52 -21.28
C ALA A 384 35.57 22.99 -21.18
N ASN A 385 35.97 24.06 -21.91
CA ASN A 385 37.35 24.53 -21.93
C ASN A 385 37.67 25.46 -20.78
N ARG A 386 36.80 26.43 -20.49
CA ARG A 386 37.01 27.42 -19.44
C ARG A 386 36.87 26.80 -18.03
N SER A 387 35.97 25.83 -17.88
CA SER A 387 35.79 25.13 -16.59
C SER A 387 36.92 24.12 -16.28
N ARG A 388 37.71 23.72 -17.27
CA ARG A 388 38.92 22.91 -17.05
C ARG A 388 40.03 23.67 -16.41
N GLU A 389 40.26 24.91 -16.79
CA GLU A 389 41.34 25.75 -16.24
C GLU A 389 41.09 26.19 -14.78
N GLN A 390 39.84 26.20 -14.36
CA GLN A 390 39.39 26.80 -13.10
C GLN A 390 38.88 25.82 -12.03
N GLY A 391 39.03 24.52 -12.22
CA GLY A 391 38.77 23.51 -11.17
C GLY A 391 37.31 23.18 -10.88
N HIS A 392 36.34 23.64 -11.67
CA HIS A 392 34.92 23.37 -11.43
C HIS A 392 34.45 22.05 -12.06
N PHE A 393 33.88 21.16 -11.21
CA PHE A 393 33.48 19.81 -11.60
C PHE A 393 32.03 19.71 -12.02
N GLY A 394 31.25 20.83 -12.01
CA GLY A 394 29.83 20.84 -12.33
C GLY A 394 28.96 20.23 -11.21
N LEU A 395 29.47 20.19 -9.98
CA LEU A 395 28.75 19.69 -8.81
C LEU A 395 28.14 20.79 -7.94
N GLY A 396 28.71 22.02 -7.97
CA GLY A 396 28.30 23.09 -7.05
C GLY A 396 26.83 23.48 -7.17
N LEU A 397 26.31 23.64 -8.41
CA LEU A 397 24.89 23.95 -8.61
C LEU A 397 23.98 22.78 -8.20
N ALA A 398 24.40 21.54 -8.43
CA ALA A 398 23.67 20.34 -8.00
C ALA A 398 23.64 20.21 -6.47
N ILE A 399 24.75 20.55 -5.78
CA ILE A 399 24.82 20.64 -4.31
C ILE A 399 23.85 21.71 -3.81
N SER A 400 23.88 22.91 -4.40
CA SER A 400 22.95 23.99 -4.01
C SER A 400 21.49 23.60 -4.21
N ALA A 401 21.13 22.91 -5.29
CA ALA A 401 19.79 22.40 -5.53
C ALA A 401 19.38 21.38 -4.47
N LYS A 402 20.28 20.48 -4.08
CA LYS A 402 20.03 19.47 -3.05
C LYS A 402 19.81 20.08 -1.67
N VAL A 403 20.62 21.08 -1.31
CA VAL A 403 20.46 21.84 -0.07
C VAL A 403 19.08 22.51 -0.01
N MET A 404 18.63 23.08 -1.12
CA MET A 404 17.30 23.70 -1.19
C MET A 404 16.19 22.68 -1.05
N ASP A 405 16.31 21.51 -1.68
CA ASP A 405 15.34 20.39 -1.51
C ASP A 405 15.24 19.98 -0.02
N TRP A 406 16.33 19.91 0.71
CA TRP A 406 16.33 19.59 2.15
C TRP A 406 15.61 20.64 3.00
N HIS A 407 15.75 21.91 2.64
CA HIS A 407 15.07 23.03 3.30
C HIS A 407 13.60 23.19 2.83
N ASN A 408 13.06 22.26 2.00
CA ASN A 408 11.77 22.40 1.33
C ASN A 408 11.64 23.68 0.53
N GLY A 409 12.77 24.22 0.07
CA GLY A 409 12.87 25.40 -0.75
C GLY A 409 12.99 25.08 -2.23
N LYS A 410 13.34 26.08 -3.02
CA LYS A 410 13.56 25.95 -4.47
C LYS A 410 14.76 26.82 -4.89
N ILE A 411 15.58 26.32 -5.81
CA ILE A 411 16.56 27.10 -6.53
C ILE A 411 16.05 27.36 -7.96
N THR A 412 16.29 28.58 -8.46
CA THR A 412 15.96 28.96 -9.84
C THR A 412 17.12 29.73 -10.45
N ALA A 413 17.27 29.63 -11.76
CA ALA A 413 18.19 30.43 -12.54
C ALA A 413 17.43 31.18 -13.65
N SER A 414 17.85 32.39 -13.90
CA SER A 414 17.36 33.24 -14.99
C SER A 414 18.52 34.14 -15.47
N ASN A 415 18.32 34.88 -16.52
CA ASN A 415 19.22 36.00 -16.84
C ASN A 415 18.76 37.26 -16.10
N SER A 416 19.71 38.04 -15.58
CA SER A 416 19.40 39.26 -14.86
C SER A 416 18.74 40.28 -15.78
N GLU A 417 17.63 40.87 -15.34
CA GLU A 417 16.93 41.94 -16.07
C GLU A 417 17.73 43.25 -16.05
N HIS A 418 18.60 43.40 -15.04
CA HIS A 418 19.33 44.66 -14.80
C HIS A 418 20.76 44.65 -15.35
N TYR A 419 21.42 43.48 -15.43
CA TYR A 419 22.85 43.39 -15.67
C TYR A 419 23.28 42.49 -16.82
N SER A 420 22.35 41.90 -17.55
CA SER A 420 22.59 41.00 -18.70
C SER A 420 23.34 39.71 -18.38
N GLY A 421 23.74 39.47 -17.13
CA GLY A 421 24.40 38.26 -16.66
C GLY A 421 23.46 37.24 -16.09
N ALA A 422 23.96 36.27 -15.30
CA ALA A 422 23.14 35.26 -14.67
C ALA A 422 22.54 35.76 -13.33
N CYS A 423 21.38 35.25 -13.00
CA CYS A 423 20.66 35.49 -11.77
C CYS A 423 20.24 34.14 -11.16
N PHE A 424 20.82 33.80 -10.01
CA PHE A 424 20.44 32.60 -9.22
C PHE A 424 19.66 33.03 -7.99
N THR A 425 18.50 32.37 -7.77
CA THR A 425 17.65 32.68 -6.61
C THR A 425 17.39 31.42 -5.79
N LEU A 426 17.75 31.46 -4.51
CA LEU A 426 17.38 30.51 -3.49
C LEU A 426 16.08 31.00 -2.82
N ILE A 427 15.05 30.16 -2.80
CA ILE A 427 13.72 30.48 -2.29
C ILE A 427 13.43 29.56 -1.12
N PHE A 428 13.38 30.12 0.09
CA PHE A 428 13.03 29.39 1.31
C PHE A 428 11.58 29.71 1.71
N PRO A 429 10.74 28.72 2.03
CA PRO A 429 9.36 28.96 2.44
C PRO A 429 9.31 29.55 3.85
N LEU A 430 8.62 30.67 4.05
CA LEU A 430 8.29 31.16 5.39
C LEU A 430 7.21 30.25 5.99
N LYS A 431 7.50 29.64 7.14
CA LYS A 431 6.56 28.80 7.90
C LYS A 431 5.62 29.63 8.75
#